data_64c114834aa72d19e76bb39ffd1a89c0
#
_entry.id   64c114834aa72d19e76bb39ffd1a89c0
#
_cell.length_a   1.000
_cell.length_b   1.000
_cell.length_c   1.000
_cell.angle_alpha   90.00
_cell.angle_beta   90.00
_cell.angle_gamma   90.00
#
_symmetry.space_group_name_H-M   'P 1'
#
loop_
_entity.id
_entity.type
_entity.pdbx_description
1 polymer ?
#
loop_
_entity_poly.entity_id
_entity_poly.type
_entity_poly.pdbx_seq_one_letter_code
_entity_poly.pdbx_strand_id
1 'polypeptide(L)'
;MTNPQSAIRNPQSADGVLIIDKPSDWTSHDVVAKVRKILRTRRVGHTGTLDPFATGVLVICVNRATRLVQFLTGDDKEYLATMRLGFATDTGDLTGEPLLPVTDASHITSEQVQEALTHFRGRIWQTPPMYSAKKVEGVPLHELA
;
A
#
# COMPACT_ATOMS: atom_id res chain seq x y z
N MET A 1 36.26 -35.92 -14.27
CA MET A 1 35.06 -35.72 -13.41
C MET A 1 35.00 -34.24 -13.06
N THR A 2 34.26 -33.46 -13.80
CA THR A 2 34.11 -32.03 -13.59
C THR A 2 33.05 -31.81 -12.54
N ASN A 3 33.43 -31.15 -11.46
CA ASN A 3 32.55 -30.79 -10.35
C ASN A 3 31.49 -29.79 -10.81
N PRO A 4 30.15 -30.06 -10.68
CA PRO A 4 29.10 -29.13 -11.03
C PRO A 4 28.83 -28.12 -9.90
N GLN A 5 29.83 -27.61 -9.22
CA GLN A 5 29.73 -26.44 -8.35
C GLN A 5 29.78 -25.18 -9.21
N SER A 6 28.81 -25.08 -10.09
CA SER A 6 28.77 -23.93 -10.97
C SER A 6 27.52 -23.15 -10.78
N ALA A 7 27.78 -21.90 -10.67
CA ALA A 7 26.85 -20.83 -10.95
C ALA A 7 25.70 -20.70 -9.93
N ILE A 8 26.02 -20.45 -8.68
CA ILE A 8 25.24 -19.47 -7.93
C ILE A 8 25.39 -18.17 -8.73
N ARG A 9 24.49 -17.95 -9.67
CA ARG A 9 24.43 -16.69 -10.41
C ARG A 9 24.32 -15.59 -9.37
N ASN A 10 25.23 -14.64 -9.44
CA ASN A 10 25.26 -13.48 -8.56
C ASN A 10 23.83 -12.89 -8.47
N PRO A 11 23.18 -12.85 -7.31
CA PRO A 11 21.83 -12.34 -7.13
C PRO A 11 21.69 -10.88 -7.59
N GLN A 12 22.81 -10.17 -7.78
CA GLN A 12 22.84 -8.79 -8.28
C GLN A 12 22.36 -8.65 -9.75
N SER A 13 22.25 -9.73 -10.49
CA SER A 13 21.79 -9.70 -11.90
C SER A 13 20.34 -10.15 -12.09
N ALA A 14 19.62 -10.51 -11.04
CA ALA A 14 18.24 -10.96 -11.13
C ALA A 14 17.33 -9.80 -11.55
N ASP A 15 16.69 -9.93 -12.71
CA ASP A 15 15.57 -9.10 -13.14
C ASP A 15 14.27 -9.85 -12.81
N GLY A 16 13.28 -9.19 -12.27
CA GLY A 16 11.99 -9.86 -11.99
C GLY A 16 11.02 -9.06 -11.15
N VAL A 17 9.89 -9.69 -10.94
CA VAL A 17 8.82 -9.19 -10.06
C VAL A 17 8.71 -10.13 -8.88
N LEU A 18 8.61 -9.56 -7.67
CA LEU A 18 8.37 -10.29 -6.44
C LEU A 18 7.01 -9.88 -5.89
N ILE A 19 6.25 -10.87 -5.45
CA ILE A 19 5.01 -10.66 -4.71
C ILE A 19 5.35 -10.87 -3.23
N ILE A 20 5.23 -9.81 -2.46
CA ILE A 20 5.56 -9.81 -1.04
C ILE A 20 4.28 -9.61 -0.24
N ASP A 21 4.04 -10.46 0.76
CA ASP A 21 3.07 -10.20 1.81
C ASP A 21 3.70 -9.20 2.79
N LYS A 22 3.27 -7.92 2.69
CA LYS A 22 3.82 -6.86 3.53
C LYS A 22 3.33 -7.07 4.97
N PRO A 23 4.23 -7.22 5.94
CA PRO A 23 3.82 -7.31 7.34
C PRO A 23 3.26 -5.98 7.86
N SER A 24 2.49 -6.04 8.96
CA SER A 24 2.10 -4.86 9.73
C SER A 24 3.33 -4.09 10.21
N ASP A 25 3.15 -2.80 10.44
CA ASP A 25 4.15 -1.86 10.99
C ASP A 25 5.37 -1.60 10.11
N TRP A 26 5.33 -2.11 8.87
CA TRP A 26 6.31 -1.79 7.85
C TRP A 26 5.73 -0.82 6.81
N THR A 27 6.53 0.14 6.41
CA THR A 27 6.21 0.92 5.21
C THR A 27 6.53 0.13 3.94
N SER A 28 5.92 0.49 2.81
CA SER A 28 6.30 -0.09 1.51
C SER A 28 7.77 0.19 1.17
N HIS A 29 8.33 1.29 1.67
CA HIS A 29 9.75 1.63 1.52
C HIS A 29 10.68 0.72 2.34
N ASP A 30 10.27 0.28 3.53
CA ASP A 30 11.06 -0.67 4.33
C ASP A 30 11.19 -2.01 3.62
N VAL A 31 10.12 -2.47 2.97
CA VAL A 31 10.16 -3.67 2.12
C VAL A 31 11.15 -3.48 0.97
N VAL A 32 11.07 -2.35 0.26
CA VAL A 32 12.03 -2.02 -0.81
C VAL A 32 13.46 -1.99 -0.30
N ALA A 33 13.71 -1.37 0.85
CA ALA A 33 15.04 -1.31 1.47
C ALA A 33 15.56 -2.71 1.83
N LYS A 34 14.70 -3.57 2.38
CA LYS A 34 15.03 -4.95 2.70
C LYS A 34 15.39 -5.75 1.45
N VAL A 35 14.58 -5.64 0.38
CA VAL A 35 14.85 -6.31 -0.90
C VAL A 35 16.16 -5.82 -1.52
N ARG A 36 16.42 -4.50 -1.50
CA ARG A 36 17.70 -3.92 -1.96
C ARG A 36 18.89 -4.52 -1.23
N LYS A 37 18.78 -4.68 0.09
CA LYS A 37 19.84 -5.27 0.92
C LYS A 37 20.08 -6.74 0.59
N ILE A 38 19.00 -7.53 0.47
CA ILE A 38 19.09 -8.98 0.18
C ILE A 38 19.68 -9.21 -1.21
N LEU A 39 19.17 -8.54 -2.21
CA LEU A 39 19.58 -8.72 -3.61
C LEU A 39 20.80 -7.89 -4.00
N ARG A 40 21.33 -7.07 -3.09
CA ARG A 40 22.48 -6.18 -3.30
C ARG A 40 22.36 -5.33 -4.55
N THR A 41 21.14 -4.79 -4.81
CA THR A 41 20.86 -3.91 -5.93
C THR A 41 20.16 -2.64 -5.47
N ARG A 42 20.40 -1.51 -6.15
CA ARG A 42 19.70 -0.25 -5.88
C ARG A 42 18.40 -0.10 -6.66
N ARG A 43 18.24 -0.85 -7.76
CA ARG A 43 17.08 -0.76 -8.66
C ARG A 43 15.97 -1.66 -8.16
N VAL A 44 15.19 -1.15 -7.21
CA VAL A 44 13.98 -1.80 -6.67
C VAL A 44 12.91 -0.74 -6.51
N GLY A 45 11.71 -1.02 -6.99
CA GLY A 45 10.53 -0.18 -6.85
C GLY A 45 9.29 -1.02 -6.54
N HIS A 46 8.22 -0.39 -6.08
CA HIS A 46 6.92 -1.02 -5.83
C HIS A 46 5.84 -0.38 -6.71
N THR A 47 4.69 -1.07 -6.88
CA THR A 47 3.60 -0.63 -7.76
C THR A 47 2.44 0.04 -7.03
N GLY A 48 2.53 0.19 -5.71
CA GLY A 48 1.51 0.85 -4.89
C GLY A 48 2.00 1.01 -3.46
N THR A 49 1.55 2.06 -2.80
CA THR A 49 1.84 2.28 -1.39
C THR A 49 0.77 1.60 -0.54
N LEU A 50 1.19 0.84 0.45
CA LEU A 50 0.37 0.36 1.56
C LEU A 50 0.78 1.12 2.81
N ASP A 51 -0.21 1.51 3.60
CA ASP A 51 0.01 2.16 4.89
C ASP A 51 0.72 1.22 5.87
N PRO A 52 1.42 1.72 6.89
CA PRO A 52 2.19 0.89 7.80
C PRO A 52 1.37 -0.23 8.44
N PHE A 53 0.16 0.06 8.92
CA PHE A 53 -0.73 -0.92 9.55
C PHE A 53 -1.33 -1.93 8.55
N ALA A 54 -1.45 -1.56 7.25
CA ALA A 54 -2.00 -2.44 6.23
C ALA A 54 -1.03 -3.59 5.91
N THR A 55 -1.57 -4.78 5.72
CA THR A 55 -0.85 -5.99 5.32
C THR A 55 -1.27 -6.44 3.93
N GLY A 56 -0.57 -7.42 3.36
CA GLY A 56 -0.95 -8.07 2.13
C GLY A 56 -0.05 -7.75 0.94
N VAL A 57 -0.59 -7.94 -0.25
CA VAL A 57 0.17 -7.98 -1.50
C VAL A 57 0.84 -6.65 -1.82
N LEU A 58 2.17 -6.66 -1.83
CA LEU A 58 3.02 -5.59 -2.34
C LEU A 58 3.86 -6.12 -3.51
N VAL A 59 3.60 -5.59 -4.69
CA VAL A 59 4.34 -5.97 -5.90
C VAL A 59 5.62 -5.18 -5.98
N ILE A 60 6.76 -5.88 -5.98
CA ILE A 60 8.11 -5.33 -6.05
C ILE A 60 8.74 -5.67 -7.39
N CYS A 61 9.25 -4.67 -8.08
CA CYS A 61 10.00 -4.82 -9.32
C CYS A 61 11.49 -4.60 -9.07
N VAL A 62 12.32 -5.50 -9.64
CA VAL A 62 13.77 -5.54 -9.42
C VAL A 62 14.51 -5.32 -10.75
N ASN A 63 15.52 -4.49 -10.72
CA ASN A 63 16.42 -4.17 -11.83
C ASN A 63 15.66 -3.73 -13.09
N ARG A 64 15.74 -4.45 -14.22
CA ARG A 64 15.07 -4.06 -15.46
C ARG A 64 13.55 -4.06 -15.35
N ALA A 65 13.01 -4.89 -14.46
CA ALA A 65 11.57 -4.96 -14.24
C ALA A 65 10.99 -3.68 -13.58
N THR A 66 11.82 -2.79 -13.02
CA THR A 66 11.33 -1.49 -12.50
C THR A 66 10.65 -0.64 -13.58
N ARG A 67 10.91 -0.90 -14.86
CA ARG A 67 10.22 -0.25 -15.98
C ARG A 67 8.76 -0.65 -16.09
N LEU A 68 8.37 -1.79 -15.51
CA LEU A 68 6.99 -2.27 -15.48
C LEU A 68 6.13 -1.54 -14.46
N VAL A 69 6.73 -0.88 -13.47
CA VAL A 69 6.01 -0.18 -12.39
C VAL A 69 4.95 0.76 -12.95
N GLN A 70 5.28 1.56 -13.97
CA GLN A 70 4.35 2.51 -14.58
C GLN A 70 3.10 1.86 -15.18
N PHE A 71 3.18 0.61 -15.61
CA PHE A 71 2.05 -0.14 -16.15
C PHE A 71 1.26 -0.83 -15.05
N LEU A 72 1.94 -1.47 -14.11
CA LEU A 72 1.33 -2.24 -13.01
C LEU A 72 0.70 -1.36 -11.92
N THR A 73 1.09 -0.09 -11.83
CA THR A 73 0.51 0.84 -10.84
C THR A 73 -0.97 1.10 -11.12
N GLY A 74 -1.39 1.05 -12.38
CA GLY A 74 -2.78 1.27 -12.80
C GLY A 74 -3.70 0.05 -12.70
N ASP A 75 -3.19 -1.12 -12.34
CA ASP A 75 -3.99 -2.33 -12.20
C ASP A 75 -5.00 -2.22 -11.07
N ASP A 76 -6.09 -2.99 -11.18
CA ASP A 76 -7.12 -3.10 -10.16
C ASP A 76 -6.53 -3.61 -8.83
N LYS A 77 -7.13 -3.17 -7.73
CA LYS A 77 -6.74 -3.55 -6.37
C LYS A 77 -7.94 -3.96 -5.56
N GLU A 78 -7.79 -5.01 -4.79
CA GLU A 78 -8.80 -5.49 -3.87
C GLU A 78 -8.31 -5.32 -2.42
N TYR A 79 -9.20 -4.79 -1.57
CA TYR A 79 -8.91 -4.58 -0.16
C TYR A 79 -10.00 -5.18 0.70
N LEU A 80 -9.61 -5.89 1.75
CA LEU A 80 -10.47 -6.27 2.85
C LEU A 80 -10.27 -5.27 3.99
N ALA A 81 -11.30 -4.50 4.29
CA ALA A 81 -11.23 -3.47 5.33
C ALA A 81 -12.26 -3.72 6.42
N THR A 82 -11.87 -3.45 7.67
CA THR A 82 -12.78 -3.40 8.82
C THR A 82 -13.00 -1.93 9.17
N MET A 83 -14.25 -1.50 9.14
CA MET A 83 -14.65 -0.15 9.49
C MET A 83 -15.34 -0.15 10.85
N ARG A 84 -14.88 0.70 11.76
CA ARG A 84 -15.56 0.96 13.04
C ARG A 84 -16.44 2.19 12.89
N LEU A 85 -17.72 2.01 13.20
CA LEU A 85 -18.71 3.10 13.20
C LEU A 85 -18.72 3.84 14.56
N GLY A 86 -19.25 5.07 14.56
CA GLY A 86 -19.46 5.86 15.77
C GLY A 86 -18.44 6.96 16.00
N PHE A 87 -17.34 7.04 15.24
CA PHE A 87 -16.40 8.16 15.29
C PHE A 87 -15.56 8.25 14.00
N ALA A 88 -14.98 9.41 13.80
CA ALA A 88 -13.99 9.64 12.74
C ALA A 88 -12.68 10.11 13.36
N THR A 89 -11.57 9.84 12.70
CA THR A 89 -10.23 10.30 13.09
C THR A 89 -9.71 11.32 12.09
N ASP A 90 -8.73 12.10 12.46
CA ASP A 90 -8.08 13.10 11.62
C ASP A 90 -7.35 12.48 10.42
N THR A 91 -6.78 11.26 10.60
CA THR A 91 -6.15 10.50 9.52
C THR A 91 -7.15 9.69 8.68
N GLY A 92 -8.38 9.49 9.16
CA GLY A 92 -9.39 8.63 8.53
C GLY A 92 -9.12 7.13 8.74
N ASP A 93 -8.17 6.75 9.58
CA ASP A 93 -7.82 5.37 9.93
C ASP A 93 -7.65 5.19 11.44
N LEU A 94 -7.24 3.98 11.85
CA LEU A 94 -7.11 3.61 13.26
C LEU A 94 -5.92 4.26 13.99
N THR A 95 -5.03 4.95 13.27
CA THR A 95 -3.82 5.56 13.84
C THR A 95 -4.02 7.02 14.25
N GLY A 96 -5.12 7.63 13.80
CA GLY A 96 -5.43 9.04 14.06
C GLY A 96 -6.16 9.28 15.37
N GLU A 97 -6.19 10.55 15.78
CA GLU A 97 -6.93 11.01 16.95
C GLU A 97 -8.41 11.26 16.62
N PRO A 98 -9.33 10.93 17.53
CA PRO A 98 -10.74 11.19 17.31
C PRO A 98 -11.04 12.69 17.11
N LEU A 99 -11.73 13.01 16.02
CA LEU A 99 -12.16 14.39 15.72
C LEU A 99 -13.32 14.86 16.60
N LEU A 100 -14.18 13.93 17.05
CA LEU A 100 -15.36 14.17 17.84
C LEU A 100 -15.50 13.07 18.89
N PRO A 101 -16.29 13.30 19.98
CA PRO A 101 -16.63 12.24 20.91
C PRO A 101 -17.28 11.04 20.21
N VAL A 102 -16.94 9.83 20.67
CA VAL A 102 -17.55 8.60 20.16
C VAL A 102 -19.06 8.63 20.39
N THR A 103 -19.82 8.34 19.35
CA THR A 103 -21.27 8.23 19.40
C THR A 103 -21.71 6.77 19.34
N ASP A 104 -22.85 6.46 19.95
CA ASP A 104 -23.44 5.13 19.86
C ASP A 104 -23.92 4.85 18.44
N ALA A 105 -23.33 3.82 17.81
CA ALA A 105 -23.66 3.36 16.47
C ALA A 105 -24.36 1.99 16.48
N SER A 106 -24.78 1.49 17.64
CA SER A 106 -25.43 0.18 17.78
C SER A 106 -26.78 0.07 17.07
N HIS A 107 -27.41 1.21 16.78
CA HIS A 107 -28.68 1.30 16.05
C HIS A 107 -28.51 1.18 14.51
N ILE A 108 -27.29 1.25 14.00
CA ILE A 108 -27.02 1.18 12.56
C ILE A 108 -27.12 -0.27 12.10
N THR A 109 -28.00 -0.53 11.14
CA THR A 109 -28.20 -1.87 10.60
C THR A 109 -27.30 -2.16 9.40
N SER A 110 -27.14 -3.45 9.10
CA SER A 110 -26.39 -3.89 7.93
C SER A 110 -26.96 -3.35 6.62
N GLU A 111 -28.28 -3.24 6.53
CA GLU A 111 -29.00 -2.71 5.35
C GLU A 111 -28.66 -1.23 5.14
N GLN A 112 -28.63 -0.44 6.21
CA GLN A 112 -28.24 0.97 6.14
C GLN A 112 -26.80 1.16 5.66
N VAL A 113 -25.89 0.29 6.14
CA VAL A 113 -24.49 0.29 5.67
C VAL A 113 -24.43 -0.07 4.19
N GLN A 114 -25.16 -1.12 3.75
CA GLN A 114 -25.19 -1.54 2.35
C GLN A 114 -25.77 -0.45 1.45
N GLU A 115 -26.81 0.23 1.87
CA GLU A 115 -27.39 1.37 1.14
C GLU A 115 -26.36 2.51 1.00
N ALA A 116 -25.70 2.91 2.08
CA ALA A 116 -24.65 3.93 2.04
C ALA A 116 -23.52 3.56 1.08
N LEU A 117 -23.07 2.31 1.06
CA LEU A 117 -22.02 1.81 0.17
C LEU A 117 -22.39 1.89 -1.32
N THR A 118 -23.69 2.01 -1.67
CA THR A 118 -24.08 2.17 -3.08
C THR A 118 -23.52 3.45 -3.70
N HIS A 119 -23.35 4.50 -2.90
CA HIS A 119 -22.79 5.79 -3.35
C HIS A 119 -21.30 5.72 -3.68
N PHE A 120 -20.61 4.65 -3.25
CA PHE A 120 -19.18 4.43 -3.48
C PHE A 120 -18.91 3.42 -4.60
N ARG A 121 -19.91 3.10 -5.41
CA ARG A 121 -19.79 2.17 -6.55
C ARG A 121 -19.64 2.91 -7.87
N GLY A 122 -18.93 2.27 -8.81
CA GLY A 122 -18.68 2.81 -10.14
C GLY A 122 -17.66 3.96 -10.12
N ARG A 123 -17.81 4.90 -11.05
CA ARG A 123 -16.90 6.06 -11.14
C ARG A 123 -17.35 7.15 -10.18
N ILE A 124 -16.52 7.42 -9.20
CA ILE A 124 -16.76 8.46 -8.20
C ILE A 124 -15.59 9.45 -8.17
N TRP A 125 -15.88 10.68 -7.72
CA TRP A 125 -14.85 11.65 -7.39
C TRP A 125 -14.49 11.53 -5.91
N GLN A 126 -13.20 11.48 -5.62
CA GLN A 126 -12.68 11.45 -4.25
C GLN A 126 -11.74 12.62 -4.03
N THR A 127 -11.99 13.43 -3.01
CA THR A 127 -11.01 14.38 -2.49
C THR A 127 -10.02 13.59 -1.64
N PRO A 128 -8.73 13.56 -2.00
CA PRO A 128 -7.72 12.86 -1.20
C PRO A 128 -7.67 13.43 0.22
N PRO A 129 -7.53 12.58 1.26
CA PRO A 129 -7.30 13.06 2.61
C PRO A 129 -5.95 13.78 2.73
N MET A 130 -5.84 14.72 3.69
CA MET A 130 -4.59 15.46 3.91
C MET A 130 -3.44 14.53 4.28
N TYR A 131 -3.70 13.52 5.12
CA TYR A 131 -2.72 12.49 5.49
C TYR A 131 -2.60 11.42 4.37
N SER A 132 -2.13 11.84 3.20
CA SER A 132 -1.91 10.92 2.08
C SER A 132 -0.58 11.20 1.37
N ALA A 133 -0.08 10.17 0.66
CA ALA A 133 1.13 10.27 -0.15
C ALA A 133 0.89 11.00 -1.50
N LYS A 134 -0.34 11.47 -1.76
CA LYS A 134 -0.65 12.23 -2.98
C LYS A 134 0.06 13.58 -2.94
N LYS A 135 0.64 13.98 -4.08
CA LYS A 135 1.39 15.23 -4.18
C LYS A 135 0.55 16.32 -4.84
N VAL A 136 0.66 17.53 -4.28
CA VAL A 136 0.19 18.78 -4.89
C VAL A 136 1.41 19.65 -5.10
N GLU A 137 1.62 20.09 -6.33
CA GLU A 137 2.81 20.88 -6.72
C GLU A 137 4.15 20.23 -6.33
N GLY A 138 4.20 18.89 -6.30
CA GLY A 138 5.39 18.12 -5.97
C GLY A 138 5.58 17.82 -4.48
N VAL A 139 4.78 18.43 -3.59
CA VAL A 139 4.82 18.22 -2.14
C VAL A 139 3.74 17.21 -1.74
N PRO A 140 4.05 16.16 -0.96
CA PRO A 140 3.05 15.23 -0.42
C PRO A 140 2.04 15.96 0.47
N LEU A 141 0.75 15.57 0.41
CA LEU A 141 -0.28 16.21 1.21
C LEU A 141 -0.03 16.10 2.72
N HIS A 142 0.52 15.00 3.18
CA HIS A 142 0.85 14.81 4.61
C HIS A 142 1.97 15.72 5.14
N GLU A 143 2.74 16.37 4.24
CA GLU A 143 3.71 17.40 4.62
C GLU A 143 3.07 18.81 4.65
N LEU A 144 1.83 18.93 4.17
CA LEU A 144 1.04 20.16 4.14
C LEU A 144 -0.05 20.17 5.22
N ALA A 145 -0.28 19.04 5.90
CA ALA A 145 -1.21 18.87 7.02
C ALA A 145 -0.57 19.33 8.34
#